data_7b0eedb3f31a34020143cfc274cad16f
#
_entry.id   7b0eedb3f31a34020143cfc274cad16f
#
_cell.length_a   1.000
_cell.length_b   1.000
_cell.length_c   1.000
_cell.angle_alpha   90.00
_cell.angle_beta   90.00
_cell.angle_gamma   90.00
#
_symmetry.space_group_name_H-M   'P 1'
#
loop_
_entity.id
_entity.type
_entity.pdbx_description
1 polymer ?
#
loop_
_entity_poly.entity_id
_entity_poly.type
_entity_poly.pdbx_seq_one_letter_code
_entity_poly.pdbx_strand_id
1 'polypeptide(L)'
;MLIDHKPLKIASGILAGTTIESVLRSPSYHACGWQILDRWAFNSPELLRSLEAQGELLLLGRLLEQQLIEHEALISPHGLAQRSQGLADHEVLALCGISTQL
;
A
#
# COMPACT_ATOMS: atom_id res chain seq x y z
N MET A 1 -11.44 -2.70 25.66
CA MET A 1 -12.09 -2.19 24.46
C MET A 1 -11.34 -2.64 23.22
N LEU A 2 -12.05 -3.16 22.29
CA LEU A 2 -11.46 -3.60 21.04
C LEU A 2 -11.41 -2.42 20.07
N ILE A 3 -10.22 -2.09 19.64
CA ILE A 3 -10.05 -1.14 18.56
C ILE A 3 -10.11 -1.93 17.27
N ASP A 4 -11.09 -1.61 16.45
CA ASP A 4 -11.28 -2.30 15.20
C ASP A 4 -10.30 -1.74 14.16
N HIS A 5 -9.16 -2.41 14.02
CA HIS A 5 -8.16 -2.08 13.02
C HIS A 5 -8.44 -2.87 11.75
N LYS A 6 -9.55 -2.58 11.11
CA LYS A 6 -9.85 -3.24 9.84
C LYS A 6 -8.85 -2.77 8.79
N PRO A 7 -8.12 -3.70 8.16
CA PRO A 7 -7.28 -3.33 7.03
C PRO A 7 -8.15 -2.79 5.90
N LEU A 8 -7.58 -1.91 5.11
CA LEU A 8 -8.24 -1.33 3.95
C LEU A 8 -9.50 -0.52 4.30
N LYS A 9 -9.52 0.09 5.48
CA LYS A 9 -10.66 0.88 5.93
C LYS A 9 -10.96 2.04 4.98
N ILE A 10 -9.94 2.73 4.50
CA ILE A 10 -10.10 3.86 3.58
C ILE A 10 -10.41 3.35 2.19
N ALA A 11 -9.65 2.35 1.73
CA ALA A 11 -9.84 1.77 0.40
C ALA A 11 -11.22 1.16 0.22
N SER A 12 -11.79 0.60 1.28
CA SER A 12 -13.13 0.00 1.22
C SER A 12 -14.23 1.01 0.88
N GLY A 13 -14.01 2.29 1.17
CA GLY A 13 -14.94 3.34 0.80
C GLY A 13 -14.80 3.82 -0.64
N ILE A 14 -13.73 3.40 -1.33
CA ILE A 14 -13.40 3.87 -2.67
C ILE A 14 -13.56 2.75 -3.71
N LEU A 15 -13.07 1.55 -3.40
CA LEU A 15 -13.03 0.42 -4.32
C LEU A 15 -14.21 -0.53 -4.12
N ALA A 16 -14.50 -1.33 -5.14
CA ALA A 16 -15.53 -2.36 -5.06
C ALA A 16 -15.17 -3.40 -4.01
N GLY A 17 -16.20 -3.95 -3.35
CA GLY A 17 -16.01 -4.98 -2.32
C GLY A 17 -15.28 -6.21 -2.84
N THR A 18 -15.51 -6.58 -4.11
CA THR A 18 -14.81 -7.71 -4.74
C THR A 18 -13.31 -7.47 -4.88
N THR A 19 -12.91 -6.24 -5.20
CA THR A 19 -11.50 -5.86 -5.28
C THR A 19 -10.86 -5.93 -3.90
N ILE A 20 -11.53 -5.41 -2.89
CA ILE A 20 -11.05 -5.44 -1.51
C ILE A 20 -10.87 -6.90 -1.04
N GLU A 21 -11.84 -7.77 -1.31
CA GLU A 21 -11.73 -9.19 -0.98
C GLU A 21 -10.55 -9.86 -1.67
N SER A 22 -10.34 -9.54 -2.94
CA SER A 22 -9.22 -10.11 -3.71
C SER A 22 -7.88 -9.78 -3.04
N VAL A 23 -7.71 -8.55 -2.58
CA VAL A 23 -6.50 -8.14 -1.90
C VAL A 23 -6.35 -8.85 -0.55
N LEU A 24 -7.42 -8.89 0.25
CA LEU A 24 -7.37 -9.50 1.58
C LEU A 24 -7.14 -11.00 1.55
N ARG A 25 -7.68 -11.70 0.55
CA ARG A 25 -7.56 -13.15 0.44
C ARG A 25 -6.26 -13.59 -0.21
N SER A 26 -5.63 -12.73 -0.98
CA SER A 26 -4.41 -13.09 -1.70
C SER A 26 -3.23 -13.22 -0.75
N PRO A 27 -2.48 -14.33 -0.78
CA PRO A 27 -1.28 -14.47 0.01
C PRO A 27 -0.14 -13.56 -0.49
N SER A 28 -0.30 -12.95 -1.66
CA SER A 28 0.71 -12.05 -2.23
C SER A 28 0.74 -10.68 -1.55
N TYR A 29 -0.35 -10.28 -0.90
CA TYR A 29 -0.44 -8.99 -0.22
C TYR A 29 -0.42 -9.16 1.29
N HIS A 30 0.30 -8.26 1.97
CA HIS A 30 0.38 -8.24 3.42
C HIS A 30 0.19 -6.80 3.91
N ALA A 31 0.46 -6.55 5.18
CA ALA A 31 0.21 -5.24 5.79
C ALA A 31 0.82 -4.08 5.01
N CYS A 32 2.00 -4.25 4.42
CA CYS A 32 2.63 -3.21 3.60
C CYS A 32 1.75 -2.84 2.40
N GLY A 33 1.25 -3.83 1.66
CA GLY A 33 0.37 -3.60 0.52
C GLY A 33 -0.97 -2.99 0.92
N TRP A 34 -1.53 -3.42 2.04
CA TRP A 34 -2.78 -2.86 2.56
C TRP A 34 -2.63 -1.39 2.92
N GLN A 35 -1.51 -1.01 3.52
CA GLN A 35 -1.23 0.39 3.85
C GLN A 35 -1.04 1.24 2.60
N ILE A 36 -0.38 0.68 1.58
CA ILE A 36 -0.21 1.36 0.30
C ILE A 36 -1.56 1.66 -0.34
N LEU A 37 -2.45 0.67 -0.37
CA LEU A 37 -3.77 0.83 -0.98
C LEU A 37 -4.60 1.89 -0.23
N ASP A 38 -4.57 1.87 1.10
CA ASP A 38 -5.24 2.87 1.91
C ASP A 38 -4.64 4.26 1.70
N ARG A 39 -3.32 4.37 1.57
CA ARG A 39 -2.66 5.63 1.28
C ARG A 39 -3.11 6.20 -0.08
N TRP A 40 -3.16 5.36 -1.09
CA TRP A 40 -3.64 5.78 -2.41
C TRP A 40 -5.11 6.20 -2.37
N ALA A 41 -5.93 5.47 -1.62
CA ALA A 41 -7.35 5.80 -1.46
C ALA A 41 -7.54 7.14 -0.76
N PHE A 42 -6.69 7.46 0.19
CA PHE A 42 -6.74 8.73 0.90
C PHE A 42 -6.23 9.89 0.04
N ASN A 43 -5.09 9.71 -0.62
CA ASN A 43 -4.42 10.79 -1.34
C ASN A 43 -4.93 10.98 -2.78
N SER A 44 -5.36 9.90 -3.44
CA SER A 44 -5.70 9.93 -4.86
C SER A 44 -6.90 9.03 -5.15
N PRO A 45 -8.05 9.27 -4.51
CA PRO A 45 -9.20 8.38 -4.66
C PRO A 45 -9.71 8.28 -6.09
N GLU A 46 -9.68 9.36 -6.85
CA GLU A 46 -10.16 9.35 -8.23
C GLU A 46 -9.25 8.56 -9.16
N LEU A 47 -7.93 8.71 -8.97
CA LEU A 47 -6.96 7.93 -9.75
C LEU A 47 -7.09 6.44 -9.43
N LEU A 48 -7.32 6.12 -8.16
CA LEU A 48 -7.49 4.74 -7.74
C LEU A 48 -8.75 4.12 -8.36
N ARG A 49 -9.85 4.84 -8.35
CA ARG A 49 -11.10 4.40 -9.01
C ARG A 49 -10.90 4.23 -10.51
N SER A 50 -10.19 5.14 -11.12
CA SER A 50 -9.90 5.07 -12.55
C SER A 50 -9.07 3.83 -12.88
N LEU A 51 -8.08 3.52 -12.06
CA LEU A 51 -7.25 2.33 -12.25
C LEU A 51 -8.08 1.05 -12.09
N GLU A 52 -8.96 1.00 -11.10
CA GLU A 52 -9.87 -0.13 -10.92
C GLU A 52 -10.80 -0.28 -12.13
N ALA A 53 -11.31 0.82 -12.66
CA ALA A 53 -12.20 0.81 -13.81
C ALA A 53 -11.50 0.31 -15.07
N GLN A 54 -10.19 0.51 -15.19
CA GLN A 54 -9.40 -0.02 -16.29
C GLN A 54 -9.23 -1.54 -16.20
N GLY A 55 -9.33 -2.11 -15.01
CA GLY A 55 -9.24 -3.53 -14.77
C GLY A 55 -8.70 -3.85 -13.39
N GLU A 56 -9.38 -4.76 -12.69
CA GLU A 56 -8.93 -5.19 -11.35
C GLU A 56 -7.51 -5.72 -11.40
N LEU A 57 -7.16 -6.49 -12.44
CA LEU A 57 -5.81 -7.05 -12.56
C LEU A 57 -4.75 -5.98 -12.75
N LEU A 58 -5.07 -4.87 -13.42
CA LEU A 58 -4.16 -3.75 -13.54
C LEU A 58 -3.88 -3.13 -12.17
N LEU A 59 -4.93 -2.93 -11.39
CA LEU A 59 -4.80 -2.39 -10.04
C LEU A 59 -3.98 -3.32 -9.16
N LEU A 60 -4.31 -4.61 -9.16
CA LEU A 60 -3.62 -5.60 -8.34
C LEU A 60 -2.14 -5.72 -8.72
N GLY A 61 -1.84 -5.70 -10.01
CA GLY A 61 -0.45 -5.75 -10.48
C GLY A 61 0.35 -4.52 -10.06
N ARG A 62 -0.25 -3.33 -10.17
CA ARG A 62 0.39 -2.09 -9.73
C ARG A 62 0.63 -2.08 -8.23
N LEU A 63 -0.34 -2.57 -7.46
CA LEU A 63 -0.21 -2.66 -6.01
C LEU A 63 0.91 -3.61 -5.60
N LEU A 64 0.97 -4.78 -6.24
CA LEU A 64 2.03 -5.76 -5.94
C LEU A 64 3.41 -5.19 -6.25
N GLU A 65 3.55 -4.53 -7.40
CA GLU A 65 4.80 -3.89 -7.78
C GLU A 65 5.25 -2.87 -6.72
N GLN A 66 4.33 -2.02 -6.29
CA GLN A 66 4.63 -1.00 -5.29
C GLN A 66 4.99 -1.64 -3.94
N GLN A 67 4.26 -2.68 -3.54
CA GLN A 67 4.56 -3.40 -2.31
C GLN A 67 5.97 -3.96 -2.31
N LEU A 68 6.38 -4.59 -3.41
CA LEU A 68 7.71 -5.15 -3.54
C LEU A 68 8.78 -4.06 -3.44
N ILE A 69 8.59 -2.96 -4.14
CA ILE A 69 9.55 -1.85 -4.14
C ILE A 69 9.71 -1.27 -2.74
N GLU A 70 8.60 -0.96 -2.09
CA GLU A 70 8.62 -0.34 -0.76
C GLU A 70 9.13 -1.30 0.29
N HIS A 71 8.67 -2.55 0.26
CA HIS A 71 9.08 -3.54 1.24
C HIS A 71 10.59 -3.82 1.16
N GLU A 72 11.13 -3.99 -0.04
CA GLU A 72 12.56 -4.22 -0.23
C GLU A 72 13.40 -3.05 0.31
N ALA A 73 12.96 -1.82 0.08
CA ALA A 73 13.66 -0.66 0.59
C ALA A 73 13.65 -0.62 2.12
N LEU A 74 12.52 -0.95 2.73
CA LEU A 74 12.36 -0.90 4.18
C LEU A 74 13.18 -1.98 4.91
N ILE A 75 13.33 -3.16 4.30
CA ILE A 75 14.09 -4.27 4.90
C ILE A 75 15.54 -4.32 4.45
N SER A 76 15.97 -3.43 3.55
CA SER A 76 17.38 -3.36 3.15
C SER A 76 18.24 -2.98 4.36
N PRO A 77 19.54 -3.33 4.37
CA PRO A 77 20.42 -2.93 5.48
C PRO A 77 20.41 -1.44 5.73
N HIS A 78 20.38 -0.63 4.68
CA HIS A 78 20.31 0.83 4.78
C HIS A 78 18.98 1.29 5.38
N GLY A 79 17.86 0.72 4.91
CA GLY A 79 16.54 1.03 5.43
C GLY A 79 16.38 0.63 6.89
N LEU A 80 16.86 -0.54 7.27
CA LEU A 80 16.82 -1.00 8.65
C LEU A 80 17.64 -0.10 9.57
N ALA A 81 18.80 0.35 9.11
CA ALA A 81 19.63 1.28 9.86
C ALA A 81 18.93 2.61 10.11
N GLN A 82 18.27 3.14 9.09
CA GLN A 82 17.51 4.39 9.21
C GLN A 82 16.32 4.24 10.17
N ARG A 83 15.62 3.12 10.09
CA ARG A 83 14.49 2.86 11.00
C ARG A 83 14.95 2.73 12.45
N SER A 84 16.09 2.10 12.70
CA SER A 84 16.64 1.99 14.05
C SER A 84 17.11 3.34 14.60
N GLN A 85 17.34 4.33 13.73
CA GLN A 85 17.62 5.70 14.11
C GLN A 85 16.35 6.51 14.39
N GLY A 86 15.20 5.90 14.30
CA GLY A 86 13.91 6.52 14.59
C GLY A 86 13.18 7.10 13.42
N LEU A 87 13.64 6.86 12.18
CA LEU A 87 12.92 7.33 11.00
C LEU A 87 11.66 6.51 10.76
N ALA A 88 10.58 7.20 10.40
CA ALA A 88 9.34 6.55 9.99
C ALA A 88 9.50 5.95 8.60
N ASP A 89 8.65 4.99 8.26
CA ASP A 89 8.71 4.31 6.96
C ASP A 89 8.66 5.30 5.79
N HIS A 90 7.78 6.29 5.83
CA HIS A 90 7.67 7.27 4.75
C HIS A 90 8.94 8.11 4.60
N GLU A 91 9.66 8.36 5.69
CA GLU A 91 10.93 9.09 5.64
C GLU A 91 12.02 8.25 5.00
N VAL A 92 12.07 6.95 5.33
CA VAL A 92 13.02 6.02 4.72
C VAL A 92 12.79 5.93 3.21
N LEU A 93 11.53 5.80 2.80
CA LEU A 93 11.19 5.70 1.38
C LEU A 93 11.57 6.97 0.62
N ALA A 94 11.34 8.14 1.23
CA ALA A 94 11.72 9.41 0.62
C ALA A 94 13.24 9.51 0.43
N LEU A 95 14.01 9.09 1.41
CA LEU A 95 15.47 9.09 1.32
C LEU A 95 15.99 8.10 0.28
N CYS A 96 15.25 7.02 0.04
CA CYS A 96 15.58 6.04 -1.00
C CYS A 96 15.14 6.48 -2.39
N GLY A 97 14.50 7.64 -2.52
CA GLY A 97 14.01 8.15 -3.79
C GLY A 97 12.80 7.40 -4.34
N ILE A 98 12.05 6.74 -3.47
CA ILE A 98 10.88 5.94 -3.88
C ILE A 98 9.63 6.80 -3.84
N SER A 99 8.93 6.89 -4.97
CA SER A 99 7.65 7.58 -5.04
C SER A 99 6.57 6.73 -4.36
N THR A 100 5.81 7.35 -3.47
CA THR A 100 4.69 6.70 -2.78
C THR A 100 3.34 7.09 -3.40
N GLN A 101 3.37 7.86 -4.48
CA GLN A 101 2.17 8.31 -5.19
C GLN A 101 1.72 7.28 -6.22
N LEU A 102 0.42 7.24 -6.43
CA LEU A 102 -0.18 6.38 -7.44
C LEU A 102 0.10 6.91 -8.85
#